data_44a6e2c6fe8a024e0391f0e6c65ca66e
#
_entry.id   44a6e2c6fe8a024e0391f0e6c65ca66e
#
_cell.length_a   1.000
_cell.length_b   1.000
_cell.length_c   1.000
_cell.angle_alpha   90.00
_cell.angle_beta   90.00
_cell.angle_gamma   90.00
#
_symmetry.space_group_name_H-M   'P 1'
#
loop_
_entity.id
_entity.type
_entity.pdbx_description
1 polymer ?
#
loop_
_entity_poly.entity_id
_entity_poly.type
_entity_poly.pdbx_seq_one_letter_code
_entity_poly.pdbx_strand_id
1 'polypeptide(L)'
;LTFEKGADLVVGKQSFTEELVFNTTDKSGFEAAKKVATNADVVVMVLGEVGFQTGEGRSRTNLDLPGVQQELLEEIYKVNPNIVLVLNNGRPLTIPWAVEHIPAIVEAWQLGTQTGNAVAQVLYGDYNPIGKLPISFPRNVGQCPIYYNNYNTGRPENVDKNVFWSHYTDVEKTPLYPFG
;
A
#
# COMPACT_ATOMS: atom_id res chain seq x y z
N LEU A 1 -3.38 -24.36 -0.97
CA LEU A 1 -2.77 -23.08 -1.35
C LEU A 1 -2.43 -23.10 -2.84
N THR A 2 -2.92 -22.11 -3.58
CA THR A 2 -2.61 -21.92 -5.00
C THR A 2 -1.93 -20.57 -5.15
N PHE A 3 -0.93 -20.49 -6.03
CA PHE A 3 -0.20 -19.23 -6.29
C PHE A 3 -0.37 -18.84 -7.75
N GLU A 4 -0.57 -17.53 -7.96
CA GLU A 4 -0.55 -16.90 -9.28
C GLU A 4 0.12 -15.53 -9.17
N LYS A 5 0.99 -15.21 -10.12
CA LYS A 5 1.78 -13.98 -10.08
C LYS A 5 0.94 -12.71 -10.31
N GLY A 6 -0.03 -12.78 -11.19
CA GLY A 6 -0.90 -11.67 -11.57
C GLY A 6 -0.23 -10.66 -12.49
N ALA A 7 0.85 -10.01 -12.07
CA ALA A 7 1.60 -9.08 -12.90
C ALA A 7 3.08 -9.00 -12.48
N ASP A 8 3.93 -8.62 -13.41
CA ASP A 8 5.28 -8.16 -13.10
C ASP A 8 5.24 -6.70 -12.65
N LEU A 9 5.99 -6.37 -11.61
CA LEU A 9 6.12 -4.99 -11.16
C LEU A 9 7.16 -4.23 -11.97
N VAL A 10 8.25 -4.90 -12.33
CA VAL A 10 9.39 -4.33 -13.05
C VAL A 10 9.63 -5.09 -14.34
N VAL A 11 9.88 -4.35 -15.42
CA VAL A 11 10.23 -4.89 -16.73
C VAL A 11 11.74 -5.00 -16.85
N GLY A 12 12.23 -6.18 -17.23
CA GLY A 12 13.66 -6.43 -17.45
C GLY A 12 14.42 -6.72 -16.16
N LYS A 13 15.73 -6.44 -16.18
CA LYS A 13 16.63 -6.77 -15.08
C LYS A 13 16.50 -5.75 -13.94
N GLN A 14 16.42 -6.28 -12.73
CA GLN A 14 16.50 -5.43 -11.53
C GLN A 14 17.97 -5.29 -11.10
N SER A 15 18.41 -4.05 -10.95
CA SER A 15 19.76 -3.72 -10.52
C SER A 15 19.74 -2.45 -9.66
N PHE A 16 20.60 -2.38 -8.66
CA PHE A 16 20.73 -1.15 -7.87
C PHE A 16 21.54 -0.05 -8.59
N THR A 17 22.25 -0.42 -9.66
CA THR A 17 23.07 0.51 -10.48
C THR A 17 22.33 1.05 -11.70
N GLU A 18 21.11 0.59 -11.95
CA GLU A 18 20.30 0.99 -13.11
C GLU A 18 18.95 1.49 -12.66
N GLU A 19 18.33 2.35 -13.45
CA GLU A 19 16.96 2.79 -13.20
C GLU A 19 15.98 1.63 -13.44
N LEU A 20 14.99 1.52 -12.57
CA LEU A 20 13.94 0.51 -12.70
C LEU A 20 12.90 0.96 -13.74
N VAL A 21 12.53 0.06 -14.62
CA VAL A 21 11.41 0.27 -15.56
C VAL A 21 10.19 -0.45 -15.00
N PHE A 22 9.17 0.33 -14.61
CA PHE A 22 7.94 -0.24 -14.07
C PHE A 22 7.00 -0.71 -15.16
N ASN A 23 6.34 -1.83 -14.92
CA ASN A 23 5.23 -2.29 -15.74
C ASN A 23 4.01 -1.38 -15.54
N THR A 24 3.69 -0.58 -16.52
CA THR A 24 2.51 0.32 -16.49
C THR A 24 1.40 -0.11 -17.43
N THR A 25 1.57 -1.20 -18.18
CA THR A 25 0.65 -1.58 -19.25
C THR A 25 0.37 -3.07 -19.38
N ASP A 26 1.33 -3.96 -19.03
CA ASP A 26 1.14 -5.39 -19.19
C ASP A 26 0.25 -5.96 -18.07
N LYS A 27 -0.92 -6.41 -18.46
CA LYS A 27 -1.96 -7.03 -17.64
C LYS A 27 -2.22 -8.49 -18.04
N SER A 28 -1.31 -9.10 -18.78
CA SER A 28 -1.49 -10.44 -19.37
C SER A 28 -1.77 -11.52 -18.33
N GLY A 29 -1.28 -11.35 -17.08
CA GLY A 29 -1.53 -12.28 -15.97
C GLY A 29 -2.84 -12.05 -15.22
N PHE A 30 -3.58 -10.97 -15.47
CA PHE A 30 -4.78 -10.61 -14.70
C PHE A 30 -5.87 -11.69 -14.78
N GLU A 31 -6.15 -12.23 -15.95
CA GLU A 31 -7.20 -13.25 -16.13
C GLU A 31 -6.85 -14.57 -15.40
N ALA A 32 -5.58 -14.96 -15.38
CA ALA A 32 -5.14 -16.12 -14.62
C ALA A 32 -5.31 -15.90 -13.11
N ALA A 33 -4.90 -14.73 -12.63
CA ALA A 33 -5.08 -14.34 -11.23
C ALA A 33 -6.56 -14.29 -10.81
N LYS A 34 -7.42 -13.68 -11.62
CA LYS A 34 -8.88 -13.63 -11.39
C LYS A 34 -9.48 -15.04 -11.31
N LYS A 35 -9.08 -15.93 -12.19
CA LYS A 35 -9.55 -17.33 -12.19
C LYS A 35 -9.19 -18.05 -10.90
N VAL A 36 -7.98 -17.86 -10.39
CA VAL A 36 -7.55 -18.43 -9.11
C VAL A 36 -8.32 -17.80 -7.96
N ALA A 37 -8.43 -16.46 -7.95
CA ALA A 37 -9.11 -15.72 -6.90
C ALA A 37 -10.60 -16.08 -6.78
N THR A 38 -11.30 -16.27 -7.90
CA THR A 38 -12.72 -16.66 -7.91
C THR A 38 -12.99 -17.96 -7.16
N ASN A 39 -12.03 -18.88 -7.17
CA ASN A 39 -12.17 -20.20 -6.54
C ASN A 39 -11.53 -20.29 -5.15
N ALA A 40 -11.05 -19.19 -4.59
CA ALA A 40 -10.40 -19.14 -3.29
C ALA A 40 -11.38 -18.71 -2.20
N ASP A 41 -11.28 -19.28 -1.00
CA ASP A 41 -12.02 -18.82 0.17
C ASP A 41 -11.49 -17.47 0.67
N VAL A 42 -10.18 -17.26 0.55
CA VAL A 42 -9.45 -16.03 0.91
C VAL A 42 -8.35 -15.80 -0.11
N VAL A 43 -8.19 -14.56 -0.53
CA VAL A 43 -7.10 -14.14 -1.41
C VAL A 43 -6.07 -13.36 -0.60
N VAL A 44 -4.83 -13.80 -0.60
CA VAL A 44 -3.70 -13.02 -0.05
C VAL A 44 -2.99 -12.34 -1.19
N MET A 45 -3.05 -11.00 -1.24
CA MET A 45 -2.35 -10.21 -2.23
C MET A 45 -1.11 -9.56 -1.61
N VAL A 46 0.06 -9.86 -2.14
CA VAL A 46 1.33 -9.24 -1.72
C VAL A 46 1.70 -8.18 -2.75
N LEU A 47 1.55 -6.92 -2.38
CA LEU A 47 1.79 -5.76 -3.24
C LEU A 47 2.77 -4.79 -2.58
N GLY A 48 3.22 -3.78 -3.33
CA GLY A 48 4.09 -2.74 -2.79
C GLY A 48 5.27 -2.40 -3.70
N GLU A 49 6.42 -2.22 -3.10
CA GLU A 49 7.65 -1.79 -3.76
C GLU A 49 8.69 -2.92 -3.84
N VAL A 50 9.50 -2.92 -4.89
CA VAL A 50 10.72 -3.77 -4.92
C VAL A 50 11.81 -3.14 -4.06
N GLY A 51 12.74 -3.96 -3.53
CA GLY A 51 13.80 -3.51 -2.63
C GLY A 51 14.66 -2.39 -3.21
N PHE A 52 14.95 -2.42 -4.51
CA PHE A 52 15.72 -1.36 -5.19
C PHE A 52 14.95 -0.05 -5.41
N GLN A 53 13.69 0.01 -5.06
CA GLN A 53 12.88 1.23 -5.17
C GLN A 53 13.04 2.15 -3.97
N THR A 54 13.63 1.66 -2.88
CA THR A 54 13.93 2.41 -1.65
C THR A 54 15.41 2.38 -1.34
N GLY A 55 15.91 3.45 -0.73
CA GLY A 55 17.31 3.60 -0.35
C GLY A 55 17.90 4.93 -0.81
N GLU A 56 19.22 5.02 -0.80
CA GLU A 56 19.95 6.22 -1.22
C GLU A 56 19.65 6.57 -2.68
N GLY A 57 19.31 7.84 -2.92
CA GLY A 57 18.97 8.33 -4.26
C GLY A 57 17.64 7.80 -4.84
N ARG A 58 16.76 7.24 -4.01
CA ARG A 58 15.51 6.59 -4.45
C ARG A 58 14.25 7.33 -3.98
N SER A 59 14.25 8.65 -4.14
CA SER A 59 13.07 9.47 -3.82
C SER A 59 11.95 9.29 -4.87
N ARG A 60 10.70 9.37 -4.42
CA ARG A 60 9.51 9.30 -5.28
C ARG A 60 8.63 10.51 -5.05
N THR A 61 8.04 11.04 -6.11
CA THR A 61 7.04 12.11 -6.08
C THR A 61 5.60 11.59 -6.07
N ASN A 62 5.38 10.35 -6.49
CA ASN A 62 4.12 9.63 -6.38
C ASN A 62 4.28 8.52 -5.33
N LEU A 63 3.36 8.43 -4.39
CA LEU A 63 3.36 7.44 -3.31
C LEU A 63 2.31 6.33 -3.51
N ASP A 64 1.63 6.27 -4.64
CA ASP A 64 0.68 5.21 -4.96
C ASP A 64 1.42 3.87 -5.18
N LEU A 65 0.64 2.78 -5.18
CA LEU A 65 1.15 1.48 -5.60
C LEU A 65 1.76 1.58 -7.00
N PRO A 66 3.03 1.17 -7.18
CA PRO A 66 3.69 1.33 -8.48
C PRO A 66 3.15 0.35 -9.53
N GLY A 67 3.22 0.78 -10.79
CA GLY A 67 2.84 -0.03 -11.94
C GLY A 67 1.34 -0.30 -12.00
N VAL A 68 0.97 -1.50 -12.42
CA VAL A 68 -0.43 -1.94 -12.59
C VAL A 68 -1.04 -2.57 -11.33
N GLN A 69 -0.39 -2.45 -10.16
CA GLN A 69 -0.81 -3.15 -8.94
C GLN A 69 -2.17 -2.68 -8.42
N GLN A 70 -2.47 -1.40 -8.46
CA GLN A 70 -3.78 -0.88 -8.05
C GLN A 70 -4.89 -1.48 -8.91
N GLU A 71 -4.69 -1.52 -10.21
CA GLU A 71 -5.67 -2.10 -11.14
C GLU A 71 -5.84 -3.61 -10.89
N LEU A 72 -4.74 -4.34 -10.64
CA LEU A 72 -4.82 -5.76 -10.29
C LEU A 72 -5.64 -5.97 -9.02
N LEU A 73 -5.40 -5.17 -7.98
CA LEU A 73 -6.13 -5.25 -6.71
C LEU A 73 -7.64 -5.03 -6.94
N GLU A 74 -8.00 -4.03 -7.71
CA GLU A 74 -9.40 -3.72 -8.05
C GLU A 74 -10.06 -4.83 -8.88
N GLU A 75 -9.35 -5.40 -9.85
CA GLU A 75 -9.86 -6.51 -10.67
C GLU A 75 -10.06 -7.80 -9.84
N ILE A 76 -9.15 -8.09 -8.90
CA ILE A 76 -9.31 -9.22 -7.99
C ILE A 76 -10.47 -8.98 -7.02
N TYR A 77 -10.61 -7.76 -6.48
CA TYR A 77 -11.72 -7.41 -5.59
C TYR A 77 -13.09 -7.62 -6.23
N LYS A 78 -13.23 -7.36 -7.53
CA LYS A 78 -14.49 -7.58 -8.27
C LYS A 78 -14.93 -9.05 -8.31
N VAL A 79 -14.00 -9.99 -8.26
CA VAL A 79 -14.29 -11.43 -8.33
C VAL A 79 -14.25 -12.11 -6.97
N ASN A 80 -13.51 -11.58 -6.01
CA ASN A 80 -13.45 -12.06 -4.63
C ASN A 80 -13.04 -10.91 -3.68
N PRO A 81 -13.96 -10.33 -2.93
CA PRO A 81 -13.67 -9.23 -2.01
C PRO A 81 -13.02 -9.69 -0.69
N ASN A 82 -12.94 -11.00 -0.43
CA ASN A 82 -12.31 -11.53 0.78
C ASN A 82 -10.77 -11.54 0.64
N ILE A 83 -10.19 -10.35 0.68
CA ILE A 83 -8.77 -10.11 0.45
C ILE A 83 -8.06 -9.75 1.74
N VAL A 84 -6.88 -10.33 1.95
CA VAL A 84 -5.86 -9.84 2.87
C VAL A 84 -4.75 -9.21 2.04
N LEU A 85 -4.58 -7.91 2.14
CA LEU A 85 -3.51 -7.18 1.47
C LEU A 85 -2.27 -7.15 2.37
N VAL A 86 -1.17 -7.68 1.89
CA VAL A 86 0.16 -7.59 2.53
C VAL A 86 0.98 -6.58 1.76
N LEU A 87 1.34 -5.48 2.42
CA LEU A 87 2.15 -4.42 1.83
C LEU A 87 3.63 -4.65 2.14
N ASN A 88 4.44 -4.72 1.09
CA ASN A 88 5.90 -4.83 1.19
C ASN A 88 6.52 -3.58 0.56
N ASN A 89 6.88 -2.59 1.38
CA ASN A 89 7.30 -1.26 0.95
C ASN A 89 8.31 -0.65 1.92
N GLY A 90 9.03 0.37 1.48
CA GLY A 90 10.02 1.07 2.31
C GLY A 90 9.60 2.49 2.69
N ARG A 91 8.40 2.90 2.35
CA ARG A 91 7.81 4.23 2.66
C ARG A 91 6.30 4.12 2.76
N PRO A 92 5.62 5.07 3.45
CA PRO A 92 4.16 5.12 3.46
C PRO A 92 3.61 5.25 2.04
N LEU A 93 2.66 4.42 1.67
CA LEU A 93 1.97 4.50 0.39
C LEU A 93 0.62 5.21 0.53
N THR A 94 0.18 5.88 -0.52
CA THR A 94 -1.17 6.43 -0.62
C THR A 94 -2.10 5.33 -1.09
N ILE A 95 -2.86 4.74 -0.17
CA ILE A 95 -3.72 3.58 -0.41
C ILE A 95 -5.18 3.80 0.03
N PRO A 96 -5.78 4.99 -0.19
CA PRO A 96 -7.12 5.28 0.33
C PRO A 96 -8.16 4.29 -0.18
N TRP A 97 -8.10 3.89 -1.45
CA TRP A 97 -9.01 2.91 -2.01
C TRP A 97 -8.91 1.55 -1.30
N ALA A 98 -7.70 1.07 -1.04
CA ALA A 98 -7.50 -0.20 -0.33
C ALA A 98 -8.06 -0.13 1.10
N VAL A 99 -7.86 0.99 1.80
CA VAL A 99 -8.39 1.19 3.16
C VAL A 99 -9.92 1.17 3.18
N GLU A 100 -10.57 1.68 2.14
CA GLU A 100 -12.02 1.71 2.04
C GLU A 100 -12.63 0.34 1.68
N HIS A 101 -11.93 -0.47 0.88
CA HIS A 101 -12.50 -1.68 0.29
C HIS A 101 -11.95 -2.99 0.84
N ILE A 102 -10.68 -3.02 1.29
CA ILE A 102 -10.02 -4.26 1.69
C ILE A 102 -10.20 -4.52 3.18
N PRO A 103 -10.76 -5.67 3.57
CA PRO A 103 -11.11 -5.96 4.96
C PRO A 103 -9.91 -6.13 5.90
N ALA A 104 -8.74 -6.52 5.39
CA ALA A 104 -7.53 -6.70 6.20
C ALA A 104 -6.29 -6.25 5.43
N ILE A 105 -5.48 -5.39 6.07
CA ILE A 105 -4.22 -4.89 5.52
C ILE A 105 -3.10 -5.15 6.54
N VAL A 106 -2.04 -5.79 6.09
CA VAL A 106 -0.83 -6.05 6.86
C VAL A 106 0.29 -5.19 6.30
N GLU A 107 0.77 -4.22 7.07
CA GLU A 107 1.96 -3.43 6.73
C GLU A 107 3.21 -4.22 7.13
N ALA A 108 3.87 -4.84 6.16
CA ALA A 108 5.01 -5.71 6.39
C ALA A 108 6.36 -5.00 6.21
N TRP A 109 6.39 -3.80 5.65
CA TRP A 109 7.64 -3.12 5.30
C TRP A 109 8.56 -4.03 4.48
N GLN A 110 9.87 -3.98 4.74
CA GLN A 110 10.86 -4.86 4.12
C GLN A 110 11.49 -5.78 5.17
N LEU A 111 10.98 -6.98 5.31
CA LEU A 111 11.34 -7.92 6.36
C LEU A 111 12.60 -8.75 6.08
N GLY A 112 13.19 -8.64 4.88
CA GLY A 112 14.41 -9.36 4.51
C GLY A 112 14.21 -10.87 4.35
N THR A 113 15.22 -11.65 4.71
CA THR A 113 15.28 -13.11 4.44
C THR A 113 14.14 -13.91 5.08
N GLN A 114 13.61 -13.45 6.20
CA GLN A 114 12.55 -14.15 6.95
C GLN A 114 11.14 -13.67 6.61
N THR A 115 10.96 -12.87 5.58
CA THR A 115 9.66 -12.28 5.19
C THR A 115 8.57 -13.34 5.10
N GLY A 116 8.80 -14.43 4.39
CA GLY A 116 7.79 -15.50 4.20
C GLY A 116 7.35 -16.12 5.52
N ASN A 117 8.29 -16.44 6.40
CA ASN A 117 8.00 -17.03 7.70
C ASN A 117 7.22 -16.03 8.60
N ALA A 118 7.65 -14.78 8.66
CA ALA A 118 7.01 -13.75 9.48
C ALA A 118 5.58 -13.48 9.02
N VAL A 119 5.37 -13.30 7.72
CA VAL A 119 4.04 -13.07 7.14
C VAL A 119 3.14 -14.29 7.36
N ALA A 120 3.63 -15.51 7.14
CA ALA A 120 2.86 -16.73 7.38
C ALA A 120 2.40 -16.83 8.84
N GLN A 121 3.28 -16.60 9.81
CA GLN A 121 2.93 -16.65 11.23
C GLN A 121 1.82 -15.64 11.61
N VAL A 122 1.85 -14.45 11.00
CA VAL A 122 0.77 -13.47 11.20
C VAL A 122 -0.54 -13.92 10.56
N LEU A 123 -0.49 -14.39 9.31
CA LEU A 123 -1.68 -14.78 8.56
C LEU A 123 -2.38 -16.01 9.15
N TYR A 124 -1.62 -16.96 9.68
CA TYR A 124 -2.17 -18.19 10.31
C TYR A 124 -2.42 -18.05 11.82
N GLY A 125 -2.12 -16.89 12.40
CA GLY A 125 -2.42 -16.60 13.80
C GLY A 125 -1.42 -17.17 14.81
N ASP A 126 -0.27 -17.66 14.35
CA ASP A 126 0.81 -18.11 15.23
C ASP A 126 1.48 -16.95 15.98
N TYR A 127 1.39 -15.74 15.41
CA TYR A 127 1.90 -14.51 15.99
C TYR A 127 0.91 -13.36 15.83
N ASN A 128 0.61 -12.68 16.95
CA ASN A 128 -0.21 -11.48 16.92
C ASN A 128 0.69 -10.25 16.70
N PRO A 129 0.55 -9.50 15.59
CA PRO A 129 1.40 -8.35 15.32
C PRO A 129 1.12 -7.23 16.32
N ILE A 130 2.18 -6.73 16.97
CA ILE A 130 2.11 -5.66 17.98
C ILE A 130 2.85 -4.39 17.54
N GLY A 131 3.37 -4.38 16.32
CA GLY A 131 4.07 -3.23 15.76
C GLY A 131 3.16 -2.01 15.65
N LYS A 132 3.76 -0.83 15.83
CA LYS A 132 3.13 0.47 15.64
C LYS A 132 3.73 1.16 14.42
N LEU A 133 2.96 2.01 13.75
CA LEU A 133 3.46 2.74 12.60
C LEU A 133 4.52 3.77 13.03
N PRO A 134 5.75 3.69 12.50
CA PRO A 134 6.82 4.64 12.81
C PRO A 134 6.69 5.97 12.06
N ILE A 135 5.68 6.11 11.22
CA ILE A 135 5.43 7.29 10.40
C ILE A 135 3.94 7.36 10.03
N SER A 136 3.39 8.56 9.89
CA SER A 136 2.01 8.76 9.42
C SER A 136 1.88 8.40 7.93
N PHE A 137 0.80 7.75 7.56
CA PHE A 137 0.43 7.49 6.16
C PHE A 137 -0.43 8.64 5.64
N PRO A 138 -0.06 9.29 4.53
CA PRO A 138 -0.88 10.33 3.92
C PRO A 138 -2.06 9.72 3.14
N ARG A 139 -3.15 10.47 3.03
CA ARG A 139 -4.26 10.15 2.12
C ARG A 139 -3.90 10.45 0.68
N ASN A 140 -3.08 11.47 0.49
CA ASN A 140 -2.62 11.95 -0.81
C ASN A 140 -1.23 12.55 -0.65
N VAL A 141 -0.40 12.47 -1.69
CA VAL A 141 0.95 13.05 -1.68
C VAL A 141 0.95 14.56 -1.43
N GLY A 142 -0.12 15.26 -1.77
CA GLY A 142 -0.29 16.69 -1.50
C GLY A 142 -0.36 17.05 -0.02
N GLN A 143 -0.56 16.08 0.88
CA GLN A 143 -0.46 16.29 2.33
C GLN A 143 0.98 16.30 2.85
N CYS A 144 1.95 15.84 2.05
CA CYS A 144 3.35 15.78 2.49
C CYS A 144 4.02 17.15 2.47
N PRO A 145 4.79 17.50 3.52
CA PRO A 145 5.11 16.72 4.71
C PRO A 145 3.95 16.65 5.72
N ILE A 146 3.70 15.47 6.29
CA ILE A 146 2.72 15.24 7.34
C ILE A 146 3.40 14.77 8.61
N TYR A 147 3.28 15.53 9.69
CA TYR A 147 3.98 15.29 10.95
C TYR A 147 3.01 14.88 12.05
N TYR A 148 3.35 13.85 12.83
CA TYR A 148 2.57 13.44 13.99
C TYR A 148 2.50 14.53 15.09
N ASN A 149 3.52 15.36 15.18
CA ASN A 149 3.63 16.45 16.16
C ASN A 149 3.17 17.81 15.61
N ASN A 150 2.24 17.80 14.67
CA ASN A 150 1.70 19.04 14.14
C ASN A 150 0.91 19.77 15.22
N TYR A 151 1.34 20.98 15.57
CA TYR A 151 0.64 21.84 16.53
C TYR A 151 -0.57 22.51 15.89
N ASN A 152 -1.65 22.66 16.68
CA ASN A 152 -2.78 23.45 16.26
C ASN A 152 -2.36 24.90 16.01
N THR A 153 -2.79 25.43 14.89
CA THR A 153 -2.67 26.86 14.58
C THR A 153 -3.80 27.64 15.23
N GLY A 154 -3.82 28.99 15.08
CA GLY A 154 -4.93 29.82 15.53
C GLY A 154 -6.28 29.53 14.84
N ARG A 155 -6.27 28.69 13.80
CA ARG A 155 -7.47 28.21 13.10
C ARG A 155 -7.41 26.69 12.95
N PRO A 156 -7.62 25.92 14.04
CA PRO A 156 -7.68 24.46 13.95
C PRO A 156 -8.85 24.04 13.06
N GLU A 157 -8.80 22.80 12.58
CA GLU A 157 -9.90 22.23 11.83
C GLU A 157 -11.21 22.33 12.63
N ASN A 158 -12.24 22.85 11.99
CA ASN A 158 -13.56 23.00 12.62
C ASN A 158 -14.47 21.86 12.15
N VAL A 159 -15.06 21.16 13.10
CA VAL A 159 -16.08 20.13 12.85
C VAL A 159 -17.27 20.64 12.05
N ASP A 160 -17.56 21.93 12.11
CA ASP A 160 -18.67 22.56 11.38
C ASP A 160 -18.36 22.83 9.90
N LYS A 161 -17.17 22.41 9.41
CA LYS A 161 -16.71 22.57 8.01
C LYS A 161 -16.92 23.97 7.44
N ASN A 162 -16.67 24.99 8.24
CA ASN A 162 -16.80 26.38 7.82
C ASN A 162 -15.72 26.73 6.79
N VAL A 163 -16.09 27.27 5.65
CA VAL A 163 -15.21 27.61 4.52
C VAL A 163 -14.07 28.59 4.87
N PHE A 164 -14.17 29.31 5.99
CA PHE A 164 -13.14 30.24 6.45
C PHE A 164 -12.05 29.56 7.30
N TRP A 165 -12.17 28.27 7.61
CA TRP A 165 -11.17 27.53 8.35
C TRP A 165 -10.15 26.86 7.42
N SER A 166 -8.93 26.65 7.92
CA SER A 166 -7.87 25.97 7.15
C SER A 166 -8.20 24.48 6.98
N HIS A 167 -8.48 24.08 5.75
CA HIS A 167 -8.75 22.69 5.37
C HIS A 167 -8.32 22.44 3.92
N TYR A 168 -8.17 21.16 3.55
CA TYR A 168 -8.14 20.78 2.14
C TYR A 168 -9.56 20.76 1.59
N THR A 169 -9.73 21.10 0.33
CA THR A 169 -11.05 21.13 -0.32
C THR A 169 -11.47 19.76 -0.86
N ASP A 170 -10.53 18.85 -1.02
CA ASP A 170 -10.65 17.58 -1.74
C ASP A 170 -10.29 16.34 -0.89
N VAL A 171 -9.63 16.53 0.24
CA VAL A 171 -9.23 15.42 1.13
C VAL A 171 -9.33 15.87 2.58
N GLU A 172 -9.53 14.95 3.51
CA GLU A 172 -9.51 15.26 4.92
C GLU A 172 -8.09 15.63 5.39
N LYS A 173 -8.00 16.53 6.35
CA LYS A 173 -6.73 17.02 6.91
C LYS A 173 -5.98 15.93 7.69
N THR A 174 -6.68 15.00 8.29
CA THR A 174 -6.09 13.91 9.07
C THR A 174 -5.30 12.96 8.18
N PRO A 175 -4.22 12.34 8.69
CA PRO A 175 -3.54 11.27 7.96
C PRO A 175 -4.49 10.10 7.67
N LEU A 176 -4.14 9.27 6.70
CA LEU A 176 -4.86 8.01 6.44
C LEU A 176 -4.71 7.07 7.64
N TYR A 177 -3.47 6.92 8.13
CA TYR A 177 -3.14 6.29 9.40
C TYR A 177 -2.16 7.17 10.17
N PRO A 178 -2.40 7.44 11.45
CA PRO A 178 -1.49 8.22 12.26
C PRO A 178 -0.24 7.42 12.65
N PHE A 179 0.82 8.15 13.03
CA PHE A 179 1.95 7.60 13.76
C PHE A 179 1.46 6.93 15.06
N GLY A 180 2.04 5.76 15.43
CA GLY A 180 1.70 5.03 16.66
C GLY A 180 0.42 4.27 16.59
#